data_190b11eab77de216d9ea133a02e970c4
#
_entry.id   190b11eab77de216d9ea133a02e970c4
#
_cell.length_a   1.000
_cell.length_b   1.000
_cell.length_c   1.000
_cell.angle_alpha   90.00
_cell.angle_beta   90.00
_cell.angle_gamma   90.00
#
_symmetry.space_group_name_H-M   'P 1'
#
loop_
_entity.id
_entity.type
_entity.pdbx_description
1 polymer ?
#
loop_
_entity_poly.entity_id
_entity_poly.type
_entity_poly.pdbx_seq_one_letter_code
_entity_poly.pdbx_strand_id
1 'polypeptide(L)'
;MTQFDNTPLTPPSSGAPGPAGWLPVWIKAISKPNEQTYVEITEHPDANSKTAYIWVFIAGLVSGIFQAFASTIRLAMGVTTQFPIPGLEQYIPQSTGVDGGSIGITLITGLCASPLAGVLSVIFFALGVAIVQWIAKLFGGTGTYDKLLYANAAITVPFTLISSLLAVFSSIPVLGICTGILSFGLGIYVLVLQVMAVKGVNRFGWGQAIGSVMIPVVVVFLFCCCVFAGLAMATGASLNQFNNFAP
;
A
#
# COMPACT_ATOMS: atom_id res chain seq x y z
N MET A 1 -35.23 43.08 22.68
CA MET A 1 -35.82 41.76 22.30
C MET A 1 -35.06 41.23 21.10
N THR A 2 -34.05 40.37 21.34
CA THR A 2 -33.26 39.73 20.29
C THR A 2 -34.03 38.50 19.84
N GLN A 3 -34.46 38.54 18.59
CA GLN A 3 -35.14 37.45 17.91
C GLN A 3 -34.12 36.34 17.67
N PHE A 4 -34.23 35.20 18.39
CA PHE A 4 -33.47 33.98 18.05
C PHE A 4 -33.98 33.48 16.73
N ASP A 5 -33.10 33.48 15.75
CA ASP A 5 -33.37 32.92 14.41
C ASP A 5 -33.43 31.39 14.53
N ASN A 6 -34.66 30.86 14.58
CA ASN A 6 -34.94 29.43 14.58
C ASN A 6 -34.93 28.87 13.15
N THR A 7 -33.83 29.07 12.43
CA THR A 7 -33.65 28.35 11.18
C THR A 7 -33.42 26.87 11.52
N PRO A 8 -34.27 25.95 11.10
CA PRO A 8 -34.03 24.52 11.33
C PRO A 8 -32.73 24.15 10.65
N LEU A 9 -31.77 23.71 11.43
CA LEU A 9 -30.55 23.07 10.87
C LEU A 9 -31.04 21.87 10.08
N THR A 10 -31.05 22.01 8.76
CA THR A 10 -31.29 20.87 7.84
C THR A 10 -30.26 19.80 8.25
N PRO A 11 -30.72 18.62 8.68
CA PRO A 11 -29.80 17.53 8.95
C PRO A 11 -29.04 17.25 7.65
N PRO A 12 -27.71 17.05 7.73
CA PRO A 12 -26.93 16.72 6.56
C PRO A 12 -27.58 15.50 5.90
N SER A 13 -27.86 15.62 4.61
CA SER A 13 -28.50 14.57 3.83
C SER A 13 -27.76 13.25 4.02
N SER A 14 -28.40 12.29 4.67
CA SER A 14 -27.90 10.92 4.87
C SER A 14 -28.04 10.12 3.56
N GLY A 15 -27.45 10.62 2.50
CA GLY A 15 -27.19 9.82 1.30
C GLY A 15 -25.90 9.05 1.54
N ALA A 16 -25.95 7.73 1.42
CA ALA A 16 -24.72 6.93 1.41
C ALA A 16 -23.71 7.59 0.43
N PRO A 17 -22.49 7.90 0.85
CA PRO A 17 -21.57 8.64 0.02
C PRO A 17 -21.25 7.79 -1.20
N GLY A 18 -21.84 8.15 -2.34
CA GLY A 18 -21.42 7.64 -3.62
C GLY A 18 -19.95 8.03 -3.87
N PRO A 19 -19.33 7.55 -4.96
CA PRO A 19 -17.92 7.84 -5.28
C PRO A 19 -17.53 9.31 -5.20
N ALA A 20 -18.47 10.23 -5.43
CA ALA A 20 -18.27 11.66 -5.30
C ALA A 20 -17.98 12.12 -3.85
N GLY A 21 -18.47 11.39 -2.85
CA GLY A 21 -18.24 11.67 -1.44
C GLY A 21 -16.88 11.16 -0.92
N TRP A 22 -16.21 10.26 -1.64
CA TRP A 22 -14.94 9.68 -1.21
C TRP A 22 -13.76 10.64 -1.36
N LEU A 23 -13.71 11.35 -2.48
CA LEU A 23 -12.61 12.27 -2.81
C LEU A 23 -12.42 13.38 -1.75
N PRO A 24 -13.46 14.06 -1.25
CA PRO A 24 -13.31 15.03 -0.14
C PRO A 24 -12.70 14.43 1.12
N VAL A 25 -13.05 13.19 1.48
CA VAL A 25 -12.48 12.48 2.63
C VAL A 25 -10.99 12.22 2.42
N TRP A 26 -10.60 11.73 1.25
CA TRP A 26 -9.20 11.47 0.91
C TRP A 26 -8.36 12.77 0.89
N ILE A 27 -8.89 13.82 0.26
CA ILE A 27 -8.21 15.14 0.25
C ILE A 27 -8.07 15.66 1.67
N LYS A 28 -9.11 15.58 2.51
CA LYS A 28 -9.05 16.02 3.90
C LYS A 28 -8.00 15.24 4.70
N ALA A 29 -7.96 13.91 4.54
CA ALA A 29 -7.01 13.03 5.23
C ALA A 29 -5.54 13.37 4.88
N ILE A 30 -5.27 13.74 3.62
CA ILE A 30 -3.93 14.05 3.15
C ILE A 30 -3.55 15.51 3.42
N SER A 31 -4.42 16.48 3.09
CA SER A 31 -4.07 17.89 3.10
C SER A 31 -4.11 18.55 4.48
N LYS A 32 -4.78 17.94 5.45
CA LYS A 32 -4.89 18.43 6.82
C LYS A 32 -4.37 17.39 7.80
N PRO A 33 -3.04 17.16 7.86
CA PRO A 33 -2.42 16.13 8.70
C PRO A 33 -2.48 16.52 10.18
N ASN A 34 -3.61 16.30 10.82
CA ASN A 34 -3.84 16.55 12.23
C ASN A 34 -4.62 15.38 12.83
N GLU A 35 -4.33 15.01 14.09
CA GLU A 35 -5.05 13.97 14.82
C GLU A 35 -6.56 14.23 14.85
N GLN A 36 -6.98 15.49 15.04
CA GLN A 36 -8.38 15.90 15.05
C GLN A 36 -9.09 15.57 13.73
N THR A 37 -8.40 15.72 12.62
CA THR A 37 -8.94 15.35 11.28
C THR A 37 -9.30 13.88 11.21
N TYR A 38 -8.45 12.99 11.76
CA TYR A 38 -8.73 11.56 11.74
C TYR A 38 -9.85 11.16 12.71
N VAL A 39 -9.98 11.85 13.84
CA VAL A 39 -11.14 11.70 14.73
C VAL A 39 -12.42 12.07 13.98
N GLU A 40 -12.46 13.25 13.37
CA GLU A 40 -13.64 13.74 12.63
C GLU A 40 -14.03 12.80 11.46
N ILE A 41 -13.05 12.33 10.68
CA ILE A 41 -13.28 11.42 9.56
C ILE A 41 -13.88 10.10 10.06
N THR A 42 -13.40 9.57 11.17
CA THR A 42 -13.83 8.27 11.70
C THR A 42 -15.08 8.33 12.56
N GLU A 43 -15.49 9.50 13.00
CA GLU A 43 -16.76 9.72 13.72
C GLU A 43 -17.91 10.06 12.78
N HIS A 44 -17.64 10.26 11.49
CA HIS A 44 -18.69 10.49 10.51
C HIS A 44 -19.60 9.26 10.37
N PRO A 45 -20.94 9.43 10.23
CA PRO A 45 -21.90 8.32 10.15
C PRO A 45 -21.59 7.32 9.02
N ASP A 46 -20.99 7.80 7.94
CA ASP A 46 -20.65 7.00 6.76
C ASP A 46 -19.29 6.26 6.89
N ALA A 47 -18.56 6.49 7.98
CA ALA A 47 -17.29 5.84 8.25
C ALA A 47 -17.51 4.39 8.69
N ASN A 48 -17.42 3.46 7.74
CA ASN A 48 -17.58 2.05 8.01
C ASN A 48 -16.50 1.20 7.30
N SER A 49 -16.23 0.02 7.84
CA SER A 49 -15.24 -0.91 7.33
C SER A 49 -15.54 -1.37 5.90
N LYS A 50 -16.81 -1.51 5.54
CA LYS A 50 -17.22 -1.94 4.20
C LYS A 50 -16.75 -0.95 3.14
N THR A 51 -16.93 0.36 3.38
CA THR A 51 -16.45 1.41 2.49
C THR A 51 -14.92 1.37 2.38
N ALA A 52 -14.20 1.19 3.50
CA ALA A 52 -12.75 1.06 3.49
C ALA A 52 -12.26 -0.11 2.65
N TYR A 53 -12.86 -1.28 2.77
CA TYR A 53 -12.53 -2.45 1.95
C TYR A 53 -12.80 -2.24 0.46
N ILE A 54 -13.90 -1.59 0.10
CA ILE A 54 -14.22 -1.25 -1.29
C ILE A 54 -13.15 -0.32 -1.86
N TRP A 55 -12.74 0.70 -1.11
CA TRP A 55 -11.70 1.63 -1.53
C TRP A 55 -10.37 0.92 -1.79
N VAL A 56 -9.94 0.07 -0.85
CA VAL A 56 -8.69 -0.69 -0.97
C VAL A 56 -8.74 -1.68 -2.13
N PHE A 57 -9.89 -2.35 -2.34
CA PHE A 57 -10.07 -3.25 -3.47
C PHE A 57 -9.93 -2.53 -4.81
N ILE A 58 -10.63 -1.40 -4.97
CA ILE A 58 -10.56 -0.59 -6.20
C ILE A 58 -9.13 -0.08 -6.41
N ALA A 59 -8.48 0.44 -5.36
CA ALA A 59 -7.09 0.89 -5.47
C ALA A 59 -6.13 -0.23 -5.84
N GLY A 60 -6.30 -1.42 -5.26
CA GLY A 60 -5.50 -2.60 -5.58
C GLY A 60 -5.71 -3.09 -7.01
N LEU A 61 -6.96 -3.09 -7.48
CA LEU A 61 -7.29 -3.43 -8.87
C LEU A 61 -6.66 -2.45 -9.85
N VAL A 62 -6.83 -1.15 -9.63
CA VAL A 62 -6.23 -0.10 -10.45
C VAL A 62 -4.71 -0.18 -10.42
N SER A 63 -4.12 -0.39 -9.24
CA SER A 63 -2.67 -0.59 -9.10
C SER A 63 -2.19 -1.80 -9.88
N GLY A 64 -2.93 -2.93 -9.87
CA GLY A 64 -2.62 -4.11 -10.67
C GLY A 64 -2.60 -3.83 -12.17
N ILE A 65 -3.56 -3.04 -12.66
CA ILE A 65 -3.62 -2.60 -14.07
C ILE A 65 -2.39 -1.75 -14.41
N PHE A 66 -2.05 -0.75 -13.59
CA PHE A 66 -0.84 0.08 -13.82
C PHE A 66 0.44 -0.75 -13.78
N GLN A 67 0.53 -1.76 -12.89
CA GLN A 67 1.67 -2.68 -12.85
C GLN A 67 1.77 -3.55 -14.11
N ALA A 68 0.64 -3.97 -14.69
CA ALA A 68 0.63 -4.67 -15.97
C ALA A 68 1.21 -3.79 -17.09
N PHE A 69 0.84 -2.51 -17.15
CA PHE A 69 1.43 -1.57 -18.10
C PHE A 69 2.92 -1.34 -17.83
N ALA A 70 3.30 -1.12 -16.57
CA ALA A 70 4.70 -0.90 -16.18
C ALA A 70 5.60 -2.08 -16.54
N SER A 71 5.15 -3.32 -16.28
CA SER A 71 5.90 -4.53 -16.63
C SER A 71 6.01 -4.72 -18.14
N THR A 72 4.95 -4.42 -18.88
CA THR A 72 4.95 -4.46 -20.34
C THR A 72 5.92 -3.46 -20.97
N ILE A 73 5.96 -2.23 -20.43
CA ILE A 73 6.91 -1.19 -20.87
C ILE A 73 8.35 -1.64 -20.59
N ARG A 74 8.64 -2.17 -19.40
CA ARG A 74 9.98 -2.68 -19.06
C ARG A 74 10.41 -3.78 -20.02
N LEU A 75 9.53 -4.73 -20.28
CA LEU A 75 9.81 -5.79 -21.24
C LEU A 75 10.08 -5.24 -22.64
N ALA A 76 9.25 -4.32 -23.13
CA ALA A 76 9.43 -3.69 -24.45
C ALA A 76 10.74 -2.90 -24.56
N MET A 77 11.25 -2.39 -23.44
CA MET A 77 12.56 -1.70 -23.36
C MET A 77 13.75 -2.67 -23.16
N GLY A 78 13.50 -3.99 -23.14
CA GLY A 78 14.53 -5.00 -22.90
C GLY A 78 15.04 -5.05 -21.46
N VAL A 79 14.36 -4.38 -20.52
CA VAL A 79 14.70 -4.44 -19.09
C VAL A 79 14.07 -5.70 -18.52
N THR A 80 14.80 -6.81 -18.60
CA THR A 80 14.41 -8.05 -17.93
C THR A 80 14.79 -7.96 -16.46
N THR A 81 13.80 -8.04 -15.56
CA THR A 81 14.05 -8.28 -14.14
C THR A 81 14.44 -9.75 -13.98
N GLN A 82 15.71 -10.06 -14.22
CA GLN A 82 16.25 -11.34 -13.79
C GLN A 82 16.36 -11.28 -12.27
N PHE A 83 15.50 -12.02 -11.58
CA PHE A 83 15.80 -12.38 -10.20
C PHE A 83 16.98 -13.35 -10.26
N PRO A 84 18.18 -12.95 -9.79
CA PRO A 84 19.32 -13.85 -9.79
C PRO A 84 19.16 -14.84 -8.63
N ILE A 85 18.22 -15.77 -8.77
CA ILE A 85 18.17 -16.93 -7.88
C ILE A 85 18.93 -18.04 -8.63
N PRO A 86 20.18 -18.32 -8.27
CA PRO A 86 20.96 -19.37 -8.90
C PRO A 86 20.22 -20.69 -8.81
N GLY A 87 20.08 -21.38 -9.92
CA GLY A 87 19.36 -22.67 -10.01
C GLY A 87 17.89 -22.60 -10.41
N LEU A 88 17.25 -21.43 -10.42
CA LEU A 88 15.90 -21.27 -11.00
C LEU A 88 15.92 -20.88 -12.47
N GLU A 89 17.06 -20.50 -13.00
CA GLU A 89 17.24 -20.05 -14.39
C GLU A 89 16.78 -21.10 -15.41
N GLN A 90 16.97 -22.37 -15.09
CA GLN A 90 16.55 -23.49 -15.97
C GLN A 90 15.04 -23.77 -15.96
N TYR A 91 14.30 -23.26 -14.95
CA TYR A 91 12.86 -23.45 -14.83
C TYR A 91 12.07 -22.22 -15.30
N ILE A 92 12.73 -21.09 -15.47
CA ILE A 92 12.12 -19.87 -16.00
C ILE A 92 12.49 -19.81 -17.48
N PRO A 93 11.52 -19.87 -18.42
CA PRO A 93 11.81 -19.69 -19.82
C PRO A 93 12.54 -18.38 -20.02
N GLN A 94 13.82 -18.45 -20.37
CA GLN A 94 14.57 -17.27 -20.78
C GLN A 94 13.98 -16.81 -22.12
N SER A 95 13.19 -15.75 -22.07
CA SER A 95 12.74 -15.09 -23.29
C SER A 95 13.96 -14.42 -23.93
N THR A 96 14.61 -15.16 -24.81
CA THR A 96 15.82 -14.73 -25.54
C THR A 96 15.54 -13.68 -26.62
N GLY A 97 14.31 -13.20 -26.70
CA GLY A 97 13.93 -12.14 -27.65
C GLY A 97 12.67 -11.43 -27.21
N VAL A 98 12.68 -10.12 -27.27
CA VAL A 98 11.48 -9.28 -27.10
C VAL A 98 10.72 -9.35 -28.43
N ASP A 99 9.72 -10.23 -28.50
CA ASP A 99 8.81 -10.29 -29.63
C ASP A 99 7.43 -9.72 -29.26
N GLY A 100 6.63 -9.36 -30.26
CA GLY A 100 5.29 -8.84 -30.02
C GLY A 100 4.37 -9.81 -29.27
N GLY A 101 4.62 -11.11 -29.36
CA GLY A 101 3.88 -12.16 -28.65
C GLY A 101 4.14 -12.11 -27.14
N SER A 102 5.40 -12.00 -26.72
CA SER A 102 5.79 -11.91 -25.30
C SER A 102 5.24 -10.65 -24.62
N ILE A 103 5.23 -9.51 -25.32
CA ILE A 103 4.64 -8.25 -24.87
C ILE A 103 3.13 -8.42 -24.67
N GLY A 104 2.43 -8.99 -25.64
CA GLY A 104 0.99 -9.22 -25.57
C GLY A 104 0.60 -10.16 -24.43
N ILE A 105 1.32 -11.28 -24.26
CA ILE A 105 1.07 -12.24 -23.17
C ILE A 105 1.29 -11.57 -21.81
N THR A 106 2.35 -10.79 -21.63
CA THR A 106 2.65 -10.08 -20.37
C THR A 106 1.52 -9.12 -20.01
N LEU A 107 1.03 -8.34 -20.97
CA LEU A 107 -0.06 -7.40 -20.74
C LEU A 107 -1.35 -8.14 -20.37
N ILE A 108 -1.75 -9.14 -21.15
CA ILE A 108 -2.99 -9.89 -20.90
C ILE A 108 -2.92 -10.60 -19.54
N THR A 109 -1.82 -11.27 -19.24
CA THR A 109 -1.64 -11.97 -17.96
C THR A 109 -1.70 -10.99 -16.78
N GLY A 110 -1.05 -9.83 -16.88
CA GLY A 110 -1.10 -8.78 -15.87
C GLY A 110 -2.51 -8.22 -15.67
N LEU A 111 -3.24 -7.97 -16.75
CA LEU A 111 -4.63 -7.50 -16.67
C LEU A 111 -5.56 -8.56 -16.06
N CYS A 112 -5.40 -9.83 -16.45
CA CYS A 112 -6.18 -10.93 -15.86
C CYS A 112 -5.83 -11.17 -14.38
N ALA A 113 -4.59 -10.87 -13.95
CA ALA A 113 -4.18 -10.97 -12.55
C ALA A 113 -4.62 -9.77 -11.68
N SER A 114 -5.01 -8.64 -12.28
CA SER A 114 -5.35 -7.43 -11.53
C SER A 114 -6.52 -7.59 -10.54
N PRO A 115 -7.60 -8.36 -10.80
CA PRO A 115 -8.63 -8.61 -9.80
C PRO A 115 -8.10 -9.38 -8.59
N LEU A 116 -7.19 -10.33 -8.81
CA LEU A 116 -6.53 -11.06 -7.72
C LEU A 116 -5.66 -10.13 -6.88
N ALA A 117 -4.94 -9.21 -7.53
CA ALA A 117 -4.19 -8.17 -6.83
C ALA A 117 -5.10 -7.29 -5.95
N GLY A 118 -6.30 -6.96 -6.43
CA GLY A 118 -7.33 -6.26 -5.65
C GLY A 118 -7.75 -7.03 -4.40
N VAL A 119 -8.04 -8.32 -4.53
CA VAL A 119 -8.40 -9.18 -3.38
C VAL A 119 -7.25 -9.30 -2.39
N LEU A 120 -6.04 -9.57 -2.87
CA LEU A 120 -4.86 -9.69 -2.02
C LEU A 120 -4.56 -8.38 -1.29
N SER A 121 -4.71 -7.23 -1.95
CA SER A 121 -4.52 -5.93 -1.31
C SER A 121 -5.45 -5.72 -0.11
N VAL A 122 -6.71 -6.13 -0.22
CA VAL A 122 -7.67 -6.07 0.91
C VAL A 122 -7.22 -6.96 2.06
N ILE A 123 -6.80 -8.19 1.76
CA ILE A 123 -6.35 -9.14 2.80
C ILE A 123 -5.12 -8.60 3.53
N PHE A 124 -4.09 -8.20 2.81
CA PHE A 124 -2.86 -7.69 3.42
C PHE A 124 -3.07 -6.37 4.14
N PHE A 125 -3.91 -5.48 3.60
CA PHE A 125 -4.27 -4.24 4.26
C PHE A 125 -5.01 -4.50 5.57
N ALA A 126 -6.02 -5.37 5.56
CA ALA A 126 -6.78 -5.74 6.75
C ALA A 126 -5.89 -6.35 7.84
N LEU A 127 -4.99 -7.27 7.46
CA LEU A 127 -4.02 -7.86 8.37
C LEU A 127 -3.05 -6.82 8.93
N GLY A 128 -2.51 -5.94 8.09
CA GLY A 128 -1.61 -4.87 8.53
C GLY A 128 -2.26 -3.95 9.56
N VAL A 129 -3.48 -3.49 9.28
CA VAL A 129 -4.24 -2.65 10.22
C VAL A 129 -4.58 -3.41 11.51
N ALA A 130 -4.91 -4.71 11.42
CA ALA A 130 -5.18 -5.55 12.58
C ALA A 130 -3.96 -5.66 13.51
N ILE A 131 -2.77 -5.87 12.94
CA ILE A 131 -1.52 -5.93 13.71
C ILE A 131 -1.23 -4.59 14.38
N VAL A 132 -1.34 -3.47 13.65
CA VAL A 132 -1.16 -2.13 14.22
C VAL A 132 -2.16 -1.88 15.34
N GLN A 133 -3.43 -2.20 15.14
CA GLN A 133 -4.46 -2.02 16.17
C GLN A 133 -4.23 -2.93 17.38
N TRP A 134 -3.78 -4.17 17.17
CA TRP A 134 -3.43 -5.08 18.27
C TRP A 134 -2.30 -4.49 19.12
N ILE A 135 -1.24 -3.99 18.50
CA ILE A 135 -0.12 -3.34 19.21
C ILE A 135 -0.61 -2.06 19.90
N ALA A 136 -1.45 -1.25 19.23
CA ALA A 136 -2.03 -0.06 19.84
C ALA A 136 -2.84 -0.40 21.11
N LYS A 137 -3.58 -1.52 21.10
CA LYS A 137 -4.28 -2.02 22.29
C LYS A 137 -3.34 -2.41 23.42
N LEU A 138 -2.19 -3.01 23.13
CA LEU A 138 -1.17 -3.32 24.14
C LEU A 138 -0.62 -2.04 24.80
N PHE A 139 -0.59 -0.94 24.09
CA PHE A 139 -0.21 0.38 24.63
C PHE A 139 -1.37 1.14 25.29
N GLY A 140 -2.53 0.51 25.46
CA GLY A 140 -3.69 1.12 26.10
C GLY A 140 -4.58 1.95 25.19
N GLY A 141 -4.48 1.78 23.87
CA GLY A 141 -5.33 2.47 22.90
C GLY A 141 -6.82 2.11 23.06
N THR A 142 -7.71 3.10 22.98
CA THR A 142 -9.16 2.93 23.13
C THR A 142 -9.91 2.83 21.81
N GLY A 143 -9.24 3.10 20.68
CA GLY A 143 -9.82 3.03 19.33
C GLY A 143 -10.35 1.66 18.95
N THR A 144 -11.26 1.63 17.97
CA THR A 144 -11.76 0.38 17.38
C THR A 144 -11.01 0.07 16.08
N TYR A 145 -10.99 -1.22 15.73
CA TYR A 145 -10.42 -1.68 14.46
C TYR A 145 -11.07 -0.99 13.25
N ASP A 146 -12.40 -0.87 13.24
CA ASP A 146 -13.14 -0.29 12.12
C ASP A 146 -12.78 1.18 11.88
N LYS A 147 -12.65 1.96 12.96
CA LYS A 147 -12.20 3.36 12.85
C LYS A 147 -10.78 3.46 12.31
N LEU A 148 -9.87 2.63 12.82
CA LEU A 148 -8.49 2.63 12.34
C LEU A 148 -8.39 2.15 10.89
N LEU A 149 -9.18 1.14 10.50
CA LEU A 149 -9.24 0.63 9.15
C LEU A 149 -9.68 1.74 8.18
N TYR A 150 -10.75 2.46 8.53
CA TYR A 150 -11.27 3.54 7.70
C TYR A 150 -10.28 4.71 7.56
N ALA A 151 -9.66 5.13 8.67
CA ALA A 151 -8.64 6.19 8.66
C ALA A 151 -7.42 5.81 7.80
N ASN A 152 -6.92 4.57 7.96
CA ASN A 152 -5.80 4.08 7.15
C ASN A 152 -6.19 3.94 5.67
N ALA A 153 -7.40 3.49 5.34
CA ALA A 153 -7.87 3.43 3.96
C ALA A 153 -7.92 4.82 3.31
N ALA A 154 -8.43 5.83 4.04
CA ALA A 154 -8.49 7.20 3.57
C ALA A 154 -7.09 7.80 3.26
N ILE A 155 -6.04 7.31 3.93
CA ILE A 155 -4.65 7.68 3.65
C ILE A 155 -4.10 6.81 2.51
N THR A 156 -4.13 5.49 2.67
CA THR A 156 -3.38 4.56 1.82
C THR A 156 -3.90 4.52 0.39
N VAL A 157 -5.22 4.60 0.19
CA VAL A 157 -5.84 4.49 -1.14
C VAL A 157 -5.34 5.55 -2.12
N PRO A 158 -5.42 6.86 -1.82
CA PRO A 158 -4.93 7.88 -2.76
C PRO A 158 -3.41 7.77 -3.00
N PHE A 159 -2.63 7.40 -1.98
CA PHE A 159 -1.19 7.18 -2.16
C PHE A 159 -0.90 5.94 -3.01
N THR A 160 -1.67 4.86 -2.89
CA THR A 160 -1.55 3.68 -3.75
C THR A 160 -1.81 4.04 -5.20
N LEU A 161 -2.83 4.85 -5.48
CA LEU A 161 -3.14 5.32 -6.83
C LEU A 161 -2.02 6.19 -7.40
N ILE A 162 -1.48 7.13 -6.62
CA ILE A 162 -0.36 7.98 -7.04
C ILE A 162 0.89 7.12 -7.27
N SER A 163 1.23 6.22 -6.35
CA SER A 163 2.40 5.35 -6.46
C SER A 163 2.31 4.40 -7.65
N SER A 164 1.13 3.87 -7.96
CA SER A 164 0.93 3.00 -9.12
C SER A 164 1.12 3.76 -10.45
N LEU A 165 0.68 5.02 -10.51
CA LEU A 165 0.95 5.88 -11.65
C LEU A 165 2.46 6.18 -11.77
N LEU A 166 3.13 6.50 -10.67
CA LEU A 166 4.59 6.71 -10.64
C LEU A 166 5.35 5.46 -11.06
N ALA A 167 4.85 4.25 -10.77
CA ALA A 167 5.46 2.99 -11.18
C ALA A 167 5.54 2.84 -12.70
N VAL A 168 4.58 3.38 -13.45
CA VAL A 168 4.63 3.41 -14.92
C VAL A 168 5.78 4.29 -15.39
N PHE A 169 5.93 5.49 -14.83
CA PHE A 169 7.04 6.39 -15.18
C PHE A 169 8.39 5.85 -14.74
N SER A 170 8.47 5.16 -13.59
CA SER A 170 9.70 4.52 -13.11
C SER A 170 10.19 3.37 -14.00
N SER A 171 9.33 2.90 -14.91
CA SER A 171 9.70 1.89 -15.90
C SER A 171 10.67 2.44 -16.95
N ILE A 172 10.78 3.77 -17.09
CA ILE A 172 11.70 4.45 -17.98
C ILE A 172 13.00 4.71 -17.19
N PRO A 173 14.17 4.18 -17.60
CA PRO A 173 15.39 4.21 -16.79
C PRO A 173 15.81 5.60 -16.32
N VAL A 174 15.70 6.62 -17.18
CA VAL A 174 16.07 8.01 -16.84
C VAL A 174 15.13 8.62 -15.79
N LEU A 175 13.82 8.31 -15.87
CA LEU A 175 12.81 8.80 -14.93
C LEU A 175 12.79 8.01 -13.62
N GLY A 176 13.33 6.78 -13.62
CA GLY A 176 13.31 5.87 -12.48
C GLY A 176 13.97 6.45 -11.23
N ILE A 177 15.06 7.18 -11.37
CA ILE A 177 15.76 7.81 -10.24
C ILE A 177 14.89 8.92 -9.62
N CYS A 178 14.35 9.80 -10.45
CA CYS A 178 13.51 10.91 -9.97
C CYS A 178 12.22 10.40 -9.31
N THR A 179 11.56 9.41 -9.92
CA THR A 179 10.35 8.79 -9.35
C THR A 179 10.66 7.98 -8.10
N GLY A 180 11.85 7.38 -7.99
CA GLY A 180 12.33 6.69 -6.80
C GLY A 180 12.46 7.63 -5.60
N ILE A 181 13.10 8.78 -5.78
CA ILE A 181 13.24 9.81 -4.73
C ILE A 181 11.88 10.33 -4.30
N LEU A 182 10.99 10.62 -5.28
CA LEU A 182 9.63 11.07 -5.00
C LEU A 182 8.83 10.02 -4.22
N SER A 183 8.90 8.75 -4.65
CA SER A 183 8.21 7.64 -3.97
C SER A 183 8.72 7.44 -2.55
N PHE A 184 10.02 7.60 -2.31
CA PHE A 184 10.60 7.54 -0.98
C PHE A 184 10.07 8.67 -0.09
N GLY A 185 10.02 9.90 -0.59
CA GLY A 185 9.43 11.04 0.13
C GLY A 185 7.95 10.84 0.45
N LEU A 186 7.17 10.35 -0.51
CA LEU A 186 5.76 9.99 -0.32
C LEU A 186 5.61 8.89 0.73
N GLY A 187 6.47 7.87 0.72
CA GLY A 187 6.48 6.79 1.72
C GLY A 187 6.67 7.32 3.15
N ILE A 188 7.63 8.22 3.36
CA ILE A 188 7.83 8.87 4.66
C ILE A 188 6.59 9.66 5.06
N TYR A 189 6.01 10.40 4.14
CA TYR A 189 4.81 11.19 4.41
C TYR A 189 3.63 10.30 4.83
N VAL A 190 3.40 9.19 4.13
CA VAL A 190 2.37 8.19 4.50
C VAL A 190 2.60 7.65 5.91
N LEU A 191 3.84 7.33 6.28
CA LEU A 191 4.16 6.86 7.64
C LEU A 191 3.78 7.90 8.70
N VAL A 192 4.09 9.17 8.46
CA VAL A 192 3.71 10.27 9.36
C VAL A 192 2.19 10.36 9.50
N LEU A 193 1.45 10.28 8.39
CA LEU A 193 -0.02 10.31 8.40
C LEU A 193 -0.59 9.11 9.16
N GLN A 194 -0.04 7.91 8.97
CA GLN A 194 -0.46 6.70 9.69
C GLN A 194 -0.23 6.83 11.19
N VAL A 195 0.91 7.38 11.64
CA VAL A 195 1.16 7.64 13.06
C VAL A 195 0.12 8.62 13.63
N MET A 196 -0.21 9.69 12.90
CA MET A 196 -1.24 10.65 13.33
C MET A 196 -2.64 10.01 13.38
N ALA A 197 -2.98 9.15 12.41
CA ALA A 197 -4.24 8.42 12.39
C ALA A 197 -4.35 7.46 13.58
N VAL A 198 -3.30 6.68 13.84
CA VAL A 198 -3.24 5.76 14.99
C VAL A 198 -3.37 6.54 16.31
N LYS A 199 -2.68 7.68 16.44
CA LYS A 199 -2.78 8.56 17.61
C LYS A 199 -4.20 9.09 17.79
N GLY A 200 -4.80 9.65 16.75
CA GLY A 200 -6.14 10.24 16.82
C GLY A 200 -7.21 9.21 17.14
N VAL A 201 -7.20 8.06 16.48
CA VAL A 201 -8.18 6.98 16.66
C VAL A 201 -8.05 6.35 18.05
N ASN A 202 -6.82 6.11 18.53
CA ASN A 202 -6.59 5.41 19.81
C ASN A 202 -6.48 6.37 21.01
N ARG A 203 -6.45 7.68 20.80
CA ARG A 203 -6.44 8.73 21.83
C ARG A 203 -5.31 8.58 22.86
N PHE A 204 -4.11 8.30 22.41
CA PHE A 204 -2.94 8.09 23.27
C PHE A 204 -1.72 8.95 22.84
N GLY A 205 -0.58 8.81 23.54
CA GLY A 205 0.59 9.65 23.34
C GLY A 205 1.35 9.36 22.03
N TRP A 206 2.21 10.29 21.62
CA TRP A 206 3.03 10.18 20.42
C TRP A 206 3.94 8.94 20.43
N GLY A 207 4.60 8.66 21.57
CA GLY A 207 5.49 7.50 21.69
C GLY A 207 4.76 6.17 21.43
N GLN A 208 3.55 6.03 21.95
CA GLN A 208 2.69 4.86 21.77
C GLN A 208 2.22 4.75 20.30
N ALA A 209 1.87 5.88 19.67
CA ALA A 209 1.48 5.91 18.26
C ALA A 209 2.63 5.50 17.34
N ILE A 210 3.81 6.08 17.54
CA ILE A 210 5.02 5.75 16.78
C ILE A 210 5.37 4.27 16.99
N GLY A 211 5.38 3.78 18.23
CA GLY A 211 5.64 2.38 18.53
C GLY A 211 4.67 1.44 17.83
N SER A 212 3.37 1.75 17.83
CA SER A 212 2.34 0.92 17.20
C SER A 212 2.53 0.77 15.69
N VAL A 213 3.05 1.80 15.01
CA VAL A 213 3.30 1.77 13.56
C VAL A 213 4.69 1.20 13.26
N MET A 214 5.71 1.59 14.03
CA MET A 214 7.10 1.21 13.74
C MET A 214 7.42 -0.24 14.11
N ILE A 215 6.85 -0.79 15.19
CA ILE A 215 7.14 -2.16 15.60
C ILE A 215 6.84 -3.17 14.47
N PRO A 216 5.64 -3.19 13.85
CA PRO A 216 5.38 -4.13 12.76
C PRO A 216 6.28 -3.88 11.55
N VAL A 217 6.61 -2.63 11.22
CA VAL A 217 7.53 -2.30 10.11
C VAL A 217 8.91 -2.87 10.38
N VAL A 218 9.47 -2.67 11.58
CA VAL A 218 10.79 -3.19 11.95
C VAL A 218 10.80 -4.72 11.98
N VAL A 219 9.74 -5.35 12.51
CA VAL A 219 9.64 -6.83 12.56
C VAL A 219 9.61 -7.40 11.15
N VAL A 220 8.80 -6.86 10.25
CA VAL A 220 8.74 -7.29 8.85
C VAL A 220 10.09 -7.07 8.14
N PHE A 221 10.72 -5.92 8.36
CA PHE A 221 12.03 -5.62 7.80
C PHE A 221 13.10 -6.63 8.25
N LEU A 222 13.18 -6.90 9.55
CA LEU A 222 14.12 -7.89 10.09
C LEU A 222 13.85 -9.28 9.56
N PHE A 223 12.57 -9.68 9.47
CA PHE A 223 12.19 -10.96 8.90
C PHE A 223 12.63 -11.07 7.44
N CYS A 224 12.39 -10.05 6.62
CA CYS A 224 12.85 -10.01 5.24
C CYS A 224 14.40 -10.10 5.16
N CYS A 225 15.12 -9.36 5.98
CA CYS A 225 16.59 -9.44 6.03
C CYS A 225 17.07 -10.85 6.37
N CYS A 226 16.44 -11.52 7.34
CA CYS A 226 16.78 -12.90 7.70
C CYS A 226 16.51 -13.88 6.55
N VAL A 227 15.37 -13.74 5.87
CA VAL A 227 15.02 -14.58 4.71
C VAL A 227 16.01 -14.36 3.57
N PHE A 228 16.34 -13.12 3.22
CA PHE A 228 17.32 -12.82 2.18
C PHE A 228 18.73 -13.33 2.54
N ALA A 229 19.17 -13.14 3.79
CA ALA A 229 20.44 -13.68 4.26
C ALA A 229 20.49 -15.22 4.22
N GLY A 230 19.39 -15.87 4.65
CA GLY A 230 19.27 -17.34 4.58
C GLY A 230 19.31 -17.86 3.15
N LEU A 231 18.61 -17.22 2.22
CA LEU A 231 18.65 -17.56 0.80
C LEU A 231 20.05 -17.36 0.20
N ALA A 232 20.72 -16.24 0.51
CA ALA A 232 22.07 -15.97 0.04
C ALA A 232 23.08 -17.01 0.55
N MET A 233 22.98 -17.42 1.82
CA MET A 233 23.82 -18.48 2.38
C MET A 233 23.53 -19.84 1.75
N ALA A 234 22.27 -20.19 1.54
CA ALA A 234 21.90 -21.46 0.92
C ALA A 234 22.40 -21.56 -0.53
N THR A 235 22.30 -20.47 -1.30
CA THR A 235 22.81 -20.42 -2.68
C THR A 235 24.33 -20.40 -2.72
N GLY A 236 25.01 -19.69 -1.82
CA GLY A 236 26.48 -19.69 -1.72
C GLY A 236 27.05 -21.06 -1.33
N ALA A 237 26.37 -21.78 -0.43
CA ALA A 237 26.78 -23.13 -0.05
C ALA A 237 26.65 -24.13 -1.22
N SER A 238 25.58 -24.04 -2.01
CA SER A 238 25.41 -24.89 -3.18
C SER A 238 26.48 -24.63 -4.26
N LEU A 239 26.83 -23.38 -4.52
CA LEU A 239 27.90 -23.03 -5.48
C LEU A 239 29.29 -23.56 -5.06
N ASN A 240 29.62 -23.52 -3.78
CA ASN A 240 30.88 -24.08 -3.25
C ASN A 240 30.89 -25.62 -3.39
N GLN A 241 29.75 -26.28 -3.26
CA GLN A 241 29.66 -27.73 -3.45
C GLN A 241 29.91 -28.14 -4.91
N PHE A 242 29.35 -27.36 -5.87
CA PHE A 242 29.60 -27.61 -7.30
C PHE A 242 31.07 -27.39 -7.70
N ASN A 243 31.73 -26.36 -7.16
CA ASN A 243 33.16 -26.09 -7.43
C ASN A 243 34.10 -27.19 -6.89
N ASN A 244 33.70 -27.93 -5.85
CA ASN A 244 34.47 -29.05 -5.32
C ASN A 244 34.31 -30.35 -6.10
N PHE A 245 33.34 -30.44 -7.04
CA PHE A 245 33.13 -31.58 -7.93
C PHE A 245 33.64 -31.37 -9.37
N ALA A 246 34.13 -30.17 -9.69
CA ALA A 246 34.77 -29.92 -10.98
C ALA A 246 36.20 -30.45 -10.93
N PRO A 247 36.60 -31.39 -11.83
CA PRO A 247 37.97 -31.98 -11.87
C PRO A 247 39.01 -30.98 -12.33
#